data_5f84c5ad6f5e91cc9c042fc7ec191a62
#
_entry.id   5f84c5ad6f5e91cc9c042fc7ec191a62
#
_cell.length_a   1.000
_cell.length_b   1.000
_cell.length_c   1.000
_cell.angle_alpha   90.00
_cell.angle_beta   90.00
_cell.angle_gamma   90.00
#
_symmetry.space_group_name_H-M   'P 1'
#
loop_
_entity.id
_entity.type
_entity.pdbx_description
1 polymer ?
#
loop_
_entity_poly.entity_id
_entity_poly.type
_entity_poly.pdbx_seq_one_letter_code
_entity_poly.pdbx_strand_id
1 'polypeptide(L)'
;TRALTRRFAYLVTELGILPGNLLCVTFTNKAANEMRQRIHNLTGDEDTGYINTFHGFCVSILQEDSHAVGYPKSFLVLDNSDIDAMLQIIYDERGLTLRDMTFSHARDMIEMLKLKERPEYYEDMITLPLDTLKEKYQKATSAKDIIFYGYLYQEKKCFALDYNDLIEFSLYIFRTHEDIRLKWQKRLEYIMIDEFQDIDPPQYELMQVLCGYHKNLFIVGDPDQTIYTWR
;
A
#
# COMPACT_ATOMS: atom_id res chain seq x y z
N THR A 1 17.39 3.37 12.61
CA THR A 1 17.12 1.91 12.74
C THR A 1 17.50 1.34 14.11
N ARG A 2 18.73 1.56 14.63
CA ARG A 2 19.16 1.00 15.93
C ARG A 2 18.31 1.51 17.13
N ALA A 3 17.92 2.77 17.13
CA ALA A 3 17.05 3.34 18.16
C ALA A 3 15.66 2.68 18.16
N LEU A 4 15.09 2.44 16.97
CA LEU A 4 13.79 1.80 16.81
C LEU A 4 13.79 0.36 17.32
N THR A 5 14.80 -0.44 16.97
CA THR A 5 14.86 -1.84 17.41
C THR A 5 15.02 -1.96 18.92
N ARG A 6 15.80 -1.07 19.56
CA ARG A 6 15.93 -1.03 21.01
C ARG A 6 14.65 -0.58 21.70
N ARG A 7 13.95 0.40 21.12
CA ARG A 7 12.66 0.84 21.65
C ARG A 7 11.62 -0.28 21.56
N PHE A 8 11.56 -0.97 20.42
CA PHE A 8 10.66 -2.12 20.26
C PHE A 8 10.94 -3.19 21.32
N ALA A 9 12.20 -3.60 21.48
CA ALA A 9 12.59 -4.57 22.50
C ALA A 9 12.22 -4.10 23.90
N TYR A 10 12.45 -2.83 24.25
CA TYR A 10 12.06 -2.28 25.55
C TYR A 10 10.56 -2.35 25.79
N LEU A 11 9.74 -2.01 24.79
CA LEU A 11 8.28 -2.06 24.91
C LEU A 11 7.80 -3.48 25.19
N VAL A 12 8.41 -4.48 24.56
CA VAL A 12 8.06 -5.89 24.76
C VAL A 12 8.57 -6.42 26.09
N THR A 13 9.87 -6.24 26.38
CA THR A 13 10.53 -6.89 27.53
C THR A 13 10.28 -6.20 28.85
N GLU A 14 10.25 -4.85 28.87
CA GLU A 14 10.12 -4.08 30.09
C GLU A 14 8.67 -3.63 30.38
N LEU A 15 7.93 -3.27 29.32
CA LEU A 15 6.54 -2.82 29.48
C LEU A 15 5.49 -3.90 29.22
N GLY A 16 5.91 -5.07 28.76
CA GLY A 16 5.01 -6.21 28.52
C GLY A 16 4.00 -5.99 27.39
N ILE A 17 4.31 -5.11 26.45
CA ILE A 17 3.45 -4.89 25.27
C ILE A 17 3.56 -6.11 24.35
N LEU A 18 2.43 -6.63 23.91
CA LEU A 18 2.42 -7.75 22.96
C LEU A 18 2.99 -7.30 21.60
N PRO A 19 3.89 -8.09 20.99
CA PRO A 19 4.46 -7.74 19.68
C PRO A 19 3.40 -7.46 18.63
N GLY A 20 2.29 -8.20 18.61
CA GLY A 20 1.16 -7.97 17.69
C GLY A 20 0.45 -6.61 17.83
N ASN A 21 0.75 -5.86 18.90
CA ASN A 21 0.22 -4.51 19.15
C ASN A 21 1.22 -3.40 18.78
N LEU A 22 2.33 -3.77 18.15
CA LEU A 22 3.38 -2.86 17.73
C LEU A 22 3.49 -2.82 16.20
N LEU A 23 3.55 -1.61 15.65
CA LEU A 23 3.85 -1.39 14.24
C LEU A 23 5.21 -0.67 14.12
N CYS A 24 6.08 -1.22 13.30
CA CYS A 24 7.33 -0.59 12.91
C CYS A 24 7.44 -0.53 11.39
N VAL A 25 7.46 0.66 10.84
CA VAL A 25 7.47 0.87 9.39
C VAL A 25 8.84 1.33 8.92
N THR A 26 9.30 0.73 7.84
CA THR A 26 10.51 1.09 7.12
C THR A 26 10.24 1.15 5.61
N PHE A 27 11.22 1.57 4.79
CA PHE A 27 11.00 1.80 3.36
C PHE A 27 11.39 0.64 2.45
N THR A 28 12.18 -0.32 2.93
CA THR A 28 12.63 -1.45 2.11
C THR A 28 12.39 -2.78 2.81
N ASN A 29 12.11 -3.81 2.03
CA ASN A 29 11.99 -5.17 2.55
C ASN A 29 13.28 -5.65 3.23
N LYS A 30 14.43 -5.25 2.71
CA LYS A 30 15.73 -5.54 3.30
C LYS A 30 15.83 -4.95 4.71
N ALA A 31 15.51 -3.66 4.87
CA ALA A 31 15.53 -2.99 6.17
C ALA A 31 14.52 -3.63 7.15
N ALA A 32 13.34 -4.00 6.67
CA ALA A 32 12.34 -4.70 7.50
C ALA A 32 12.86 -6.06 7.98
N ASN A 33 13.50 -6.84 7.11
CA ASN A 33 14.08 -8.14 7.47
C ASN A 33 15.24 -7.99 8.47
N GLU A 34 16.13 -7.04 8.25
CA GLU A 34 17.21 -6.75 9.20
C GLU A 34 16.67 -6.33 10.58
N MET A 35 15.62 -5.55 10.58
CA MET A 35 14.97 -5.08 11.81
C MET A 35 14.33 -6.25 12.58
N ARG A 36 13.60 -7.14 11.89
CA ARG A 36 13.05 -8.37 12.52
C ARG A 36 14.13 -9.22 13.15
N GLN A 37 15.24 -9.43 12.44
CA GLN A 37 16.35 -10.23 12.96
C GLN A 37 16.99 -9.60 14.21
N ARG A 38 17.17 -8.28 14.21
CA ARG A 38 17.70 -7.57 15.37
C ARG A 38 16.77 -7.64 16.57
N ILE A 39 15.46 -7.51 16.35
CA ILE A 39 14.46 -7.61 17.41
C ILE A 39 14.41 -9.03 17.97
N HIS A 40 14.38 -10.04 17.11
CA HIS A 40 14.48 -11.44 17.53
C HIS A 40 15.73 -11.69 18.40
N ASN A 41 16.88 -11.20 18.00
CA ASN A 41 18.11 -11.34 18.79
C ASN A 41 18.06 -10.60 20.14
N LEU A 42 17.29 -9.52 20.26
CA LEU A 42 17.15 -8.77 21.51
C LEU A 42 16.10 -9.33 22.44
N THR A 43 15.01 -9.87 21.92
CA THR A 43 13.86 -10.34 22.70
C THR A 43 13.85 -11.86 22.91
N GLY A 44 14.50 -12.61 22.02
CA GLY A 44 14.39 -14.08 21.97
C GLY A 44 13.03 -14.58 21.50
N ASP A 45 12.14 -13.70 21.06
CA ASP A 45 10.79 -14.02 20.59
C ASP A 45 10.77 -14.14 19.06
N GLU A 46 10.05 -15.13 18.54
CA GLU A 46 9.82 -15.30 17.10
C GLU A 46 8.75 -14.33 16.58
N ASP A 47 7.81 -13.93 17.43
CA ASP A 47 6.81 -12.92 17.09
C ASP A 47 7.46 -11.53 17.17
N THR A 48 7.61 -10.92 16.00
CA THR A 48 8.18 -9.57 15.84
C THR A 48 7.11 -8.52 15.53
N GLY A 49 5.82 -8.87 15.66
CA GLY A 49 4.72 -7.96 15.40
C GLY A 49 4.65 -7.51 13.92
N TYR A 50 4.16 -6.30 13.71
CA TYR A 50 4.08 -5.70 12.38
C TYR A 50 5.36 -4.91 12.09
N ILE A 51 6.37 -5.58 11.56
CA ILE A 51 7.58 -4.95 11.03
C ILE A 51 7.56 -5.08 9.52
N ASN A 52 7.20 -4.00 8.83
CA ASN A 52 6.94 -4.02 7.40
C ASN A 52 7.34 -2.71 6.73
N THR A 53 7.35 -2.72 5.40
CA THR A 53 7.18 -1.50 4.61
C THR A 53 5.74 -1.01 4.70
N PHE A 54 5.46 0.23 4.29
CA PHE A 54 4.08 0.74 4.21
C PHE A 54 3.19 -0.18 3.37
N HIS A 55 3.65 -0.59 2.19
CA HIS A 55 2.90 -1.49 1.31
C HIS A 55 2.69 -2.87 1.94
N GLY A 56 3.72 -3.42 2.56
CA GLY A 56 3.62 -4.71 3.27
C GLY A 56 2.62 -4.66 4.43
N PHE A 57 2.56 -3.55 5.15
CA PHE A 57 1.56 -3.37 6.20
C PHE A 57 0.14 -3.23 5.63
N CYS A 58 -0.03 -2.50 4.52
CA CYS A 58 -1.32 -2.43 3.81
C CYS A 58 -1.78 -3.81 3.33
N VAL A 59 -0.88 -4.67 2.88
CA VAL A 59 -1.22 -6.08 2.58
C VAL A 59 -1.81 -6.78 3.80
N SER A 60 -1.24 -6.59 4.98
CA SER A 60 -1.76 -7.18 6.23
C SER A 60 -3.17 -6.66 6.55
N ILE A 61 -3.42 -5.36 6.38
CA ILE A 61 -4.75 -4.77 6.54
C ILE A 61 -5.76 -5.42 5.58
N LEU A 62 -5.42 -5.48 4.31
CA LEU A 62 -6.31 -5.98 3.27
C LEU A 62 -6.52 -7.49 3.36
N GLN A 63 -5.53 -8.28 3.78
CA GLN A 63 -5.71 -9.71 4.03
C GLN A 63 -6.74 -9.99 5.13
N GLU A 64 -6.87 -9.09 6.09
CA GLU A 64 -7.87 -9.22 7.15
C GLU A 64 -9.24 -8.63 6.74
N ASP A 65 -9.25 -7.47 6.09
CA ASP A 65 -10.45 -6.64 5.88
C ASP A 65 -10.81 -6.37 4.41
N SER A 66 -10.27 -7.11 3.46
CA SER A 66 -10.55 -6.93 2.02
C SER A 66 -12.05 -7.05 1.65
N HIS A 67 -12.83 -7.75 2.47
CA HIS A 67 -14.28 -7.85 2.29
C HIS A 67 -14.98 -6.48 2.24
N ALA A 68 -14.44 -5.48 2.94
CA ALA A 68 -14.98 -4.13 2.95
C ALA A 68 -14.90 -3.42 1.59
N VAL A 69 -14.04 -3.88 0.70
CA VAL A 69 -13.88 -3.38 -0.67
C VAL A 69 -14.26 -4.40 -1.74
N GLY A 70 -14.88 -5.52 -1.33
CA GLY A 70 -15.35 -6.57 -2.25
C GLY A 70 -14.24 -7.43 -2.84
N TYR A 71 -13.04 -7.45 -2.24
CA TYR A 71 -11.92 -8.28 -2.67
C TYR A 71 -11.78 -9.53 -1.78
N PRO A 72 -11.31 -10.66 -2.33
CA PRO A 72 -10.98 -11.84 -1.52
C PRO A 72 -9.71 -11.60 -0.72
N LYS A 73 -9.52 -12.34 0.37
CA LYS A 73 -8.26 -12.31 1.15
C LYS A 73 -7.04 -12.74 0.34
N SER A 74 -7.25 -13.54 -0.70
CA SER A 74 -6.24 -14.03 -1.63
C SER A 74 -6.05 -13.14 -2.85
N PHE A 75 -6.30 -11.83 -2.72
CA PHE A 75 -6.05 -10.87 -3.81
C PHE A 75 -4.59 -10.92 -4.28
N LEU A 76 -4.37 -10.53 -5.53
CA LEU A 76 -3.03 -10.52 -6.12
C LEU A 76 -2.37 -9.15 -5.91
N VAL A 77 -1.07 -9.16 -5.61
CA VAL A 77 -0.25 -7.93 -5.62
C VAL A 77 0.61 -7.96 -6.88
N LEU A 78 0.45 -6.93 -7.71
CA LEU A 78 1.08 -6.86 -9.02
C LEU A 78 2.51 -6.33 -8.95
N ASP A 79 3.43 -7.03 -9.60
CA ASP A 79 4.73 -6.49 -9.97
C ASP A 79 4.73 -5.94 -11.40
N ASN A 80 5.86 -5.39 -11.86
CA ASN A 80 5.95 -4.84 -13.21
C ASN A 80 5.71 -5.88 -14.31
N SER A 81 6.10 -7.13 -14.10
CA SER A 81 5.87 -8.23 -15.05
C SER A 81 4.39 -8.55 -15.18
N ASP A 82 3.67 -8.56 -14.06
CA ASP A 82 2.22 -8.76 -14.02
C ASP A 82 1.49 -7.63 -14.74
N ILE A 83 1.92 -6.38 -14.51
CA ILE A 83 1.36 -5.21 -15.19
C ILE A 83 1.59 -5.30 -16.69
N ASP A 84 2.78 -5.67 -17.12
CA ASP A 84 3.10 -5.84 -18.54
C ASP A 84 2.24 -6.93 -19.19
N ALA A 85 1.96 -8.02 -18.49
CA ALA A 85 1.05 -9.06 -18.96
C ALA A 85 -0.39 -8.54 -19.16
N MET A 86 -0.88 -7.71 -18.23
CA MET A 86 -2.18 -7.04 -18.37
C MET A 86 -2.19 -6.05 -19.55
N LEU A 87 -1.13 -5.28 -19.72
CA LEU A 87 -0.97 -4.36 -20.85
C LEU A 87 -0.98 -5.11 -22.18
N GLN A 88 -0.32 -6.26 -22.26
CA GLN A 88 -0.33 -7.09 -23.47
C GLN A 88 -1.76 -7.50 -23.86
N ILE A 89 -2.58 -7.92 -22.91
CA ILE A 89 -3.99 -8.26 -23.15
C ILE A 89 -4.74 -7.04 -23.72
N ILE A 90 -4.57 -5.87 -23.11
CA ILE A 90 -5.24 -4.63 -23.55
C ILE A 90 -4.80 -4.25 -24.96
N TYR A 91 -3.51 -4.31 -25.26
CA TYR A 91 -2.96 -3.96 -26.56
C TYR A 91 -3.49 -4.91 -27.65
N ASP A 92 -3.51 -6.20 -27.37
CA ASP A 92 -4.02 -7.21 -28.30
C ASP A 92 -5.52 -7.03 -28.58
N GLU A 93 -6.32 -6.77 -27.53
CA GLU A 93 -7.77 -6.55 -27.66
C GLU A 93 -8.13 -5.27 -28.42
N ARG A 94 -7.33 -4.21 -28.25
CA ARG A 94 -7.66 -2.89 -28.78
C ARG A 94 -6.80 -2.46 -29.96
N GLY A 95 -5.93 -3.34 -30.44
CA GLY A 95 -5.08 -3.07 -31.60
C GLY A 95 -4.01 -2.00 -31.36
N LEU A 96 -3.56 -1.84 -30.12
CA LEU A 96 -2.44 -0.96 -29.77
C LEU A 96 -1.10 -1.68 -30.00
N THR A 97 -0.08 -0.90 -30.26
CA THR A 97 1.28 -1.39 -30.47
C THR A 97 2.29 -0.65 -29.59
N LEU A 98 3.50 -1.18 -29.49
CA LEU A 98 4.59 -0.49 -28.77
C LEU A 98 5.01 0.84 -29.43
N ARG A 99 4.56 1.09 -30.67
CA ARG A 99 4.74 2.39 -31.34
C ARG A 99 3.79 3.44 -30.77
N ASP A 100 2.59 3.02 -30.35
CA ASP A 100 1.63 3.92 -29.70
C ASP A 100 2.13 4.29 -28.30
N MET A 101 2.57 3.31 -27.53
CA MET A 101 3.16 3.51 -26.20
C MET A 101 3.93 2.24 -25.77
N THR A 102 5.15 2.39 -25.30
CA THR A 102 5.89 1.28 -24.69
C THR A 102 5.29 0.89 -23.34
N PHE A 103 5.48 -0.36 -22.91
CA PHE A 103 4.95 -0.80 -21.60
C PHE A 103 5.52 0.00 -20.43
N SER A 104 6.82 0.33 -20.48
CA SER A 104 7.42 1.19 -19.46
C SER A 104 6.73 2.55 -19.38
N HIS A 105 6.49 3.19 -20.50
CA HIS A 105 5.78 4.47 -20.56
C HIS A 105 4.31 4.33 -20.12
N ALA A 106 3.66 3.22 -20.45
CA ALA A 106 2.30 2.95 -20.01
C ALA A 106 2.23 2.79 -18.49
N ARG A 107 3.19 2.09 -17.87
CA ARG A 107 3.27 2.00 -16.39
C ARG A 107 3.47 3.36 -15.74
N ASP A 108 4.40 4.16 -16.26
CA ASP A 108 4.63 5.52 -15.75
C ASP A 108 3.39 6.40 -15.88
N MET A 109 2.70 6.30 -17.02
CA MET A 109 1.45 7.03 -17.25
C MET A 109 0.34 6.61 -16.29
N ILE A 110 0.17 5.32 -16.05
CA ILE A 110 -0.81 4.79 -15.07
C ILE A 110 -0.50 5.33 -13.68
N GLU A 111 0.75 5.28 -13.26
CA GLU A 111 1.19 5.83 -11.97
C GLU A 111 0.88 7.32 -11.85
N MET A 112 1.22 8.11 -12.88
CA MET A 112 0.94 9.55 -12.90
C MET A 112 -0.57 9.85 -12.85
N LEU A 113 -1.38 9.07 -13.55
CA LEU A 113 -2.84 9.21 -13.50
C LEU A 113 -3.37 8.94 -12.10
N LYS A 114 -2.95 7.83 -11.49
CA LYS A 114 -3.37 7.45 -10.13
C LYS A 114 -2.92 8.46 -9.08
N LEU A 115 -1.71 8.98 -9.19
CA LEU A 115 -1.15 9.87 -8.17
C LEU A 115 -1.61 11.33 -8.30
N LYS A 116 -1.83 11.84 -9.51
CA LYS A 116 -1.97 13.28 -9.74
C LYS A 116 -3.21 13.68 -10.53
N GLU A 117 -3.50 13.03 -11.65
CA GLU A 117 -4.56 13.49 -12.55
C GLU A 117 -5.93 12.93 -12.19
N ARG A 118 -5.99 11.71 -11.66
CA ARG A 118 -7.23 11.00 -11.28
C ARG A 118 -7.05 10.31 -9.92
N PRO A 119 -6.75 11.06 -8.85
CA PRO A 119 -6.43 10.48 -7.55
C PRO A 119 -7.58 9.70 -6.93
N GLU A 120 -8.83 9.96 -7.34
CA GLU A 120 -10.02 9.23 -6.87
C GLU A 120 -10.32 7.94 -7.67
N TYR A 121 -9.43 7.50 -8.55
CA TYR A 121 -9.62 6.31 -9.40
C TYR A 121 -10.03 5.05 -8.61
N TYR A 122 -9.57 4.92 -7.37
CA TYR A 122 -9.87 3.78 -6.51
C TYR A 122 -11.37 3.70 -6.16
N GLU A 123 -12.08 4.82 -6.14
CA GLU A 123 -13.54 4.82 -5.94
C GLU A 123 -14.24 4.08 -7.07
N ASP A 124 -13.83 4.30 -8.31
CA ASP A 124 -14.34 3.57 -9.47
C ASP A 124 -14.05 2.06 -9.35
N MET A 125 -12.85 1.68 -8.92
CA MET A 125 -12.50 0.27 -8.72
C MET A 125 -13.34 -0.40 -7.62
N ILE A 126 -13.62 0.31 -6.53
CA ILE A 126 -14.33 -0.24 -5.38
C ILE A 126 -15.84 -0.23 -5.59
N THR A 127 -16.40 0.86 -6.09
CA THR A 127 -17.84 1.10 -6.10
C THR A 127 -18.53 0.72 -7.40
N LEU A 128 -17.86 0.80 -8.54
CA LEU A 128 -18.48 0.48 -9.83
C LEU A 128 -18.57 -1.04 -10.06
N PRO A 129 -19.69 -1.53 -10.62
CA PRO A 129 -19.74 -2.89 -11.13
C PRO A 129 -18.67 -3.16 -12.19
N LEU A 130 -18.21 -4.41 -12.29
CA LEU A 130 -17.20 -4.80 -13.27
C LEU A 130 -17.64 -4.46 -14.71
N ASP A 131 -18.91 -4.66 -15.04
CA ASP A 131 -19.45 -4.36 -16.38
C ASP A 131 -19.36 -2.86 -16.71
N THR A 132 -19.55 -1.98 -15.73
CA THR A 132 -19.41 -0.53 -15.92
C THR A 132 -17.97 -0.13 -16.24
N LEU A 133 -16.98 -0.74 -15.56
CA LEU A 133 -15.56 -0.53 -15.90
C LEU A 133 -15.25 -1.07 -17.30
N LYS A 134 -15.82 -2.23 -17.65
CA LYS A 134 -15.69 -2.80 -18.99
C LYS A 134 -16.24 -1.88 -20.07
N GLU A 135 -17.40 -1.25 -19.84
CA GLU A 135 -17.97 -0.27 -20.75
C GLU A 135 -17.07 0.97 -20.91
N LYS A 136 -16.52 1.50 -19.81
CA LYS A 136 -15.56 2.61 -19.89
C LYS A 136 -14.35 2.25 -20.74
N TYR A 137 -13.81 1.07 -20.56
CA TYR A 137 -12.71 0.55 -21.37
C TYR A 137 -13.08 0.43 -22.86
N GLN A 138 -14.24 -0.16 -23.16
CA GLN A 138 -14.69 -0.36 -24.54
C GLN A 138 -15.01 0.94 -25.27
N LYS A 139 -15.53 1.95 -24.56
CA LYS A 139 -15.88 3.27 -25.11
C LYS A 139 -14.67 4.21 -25.24
N ALA A 140 -13.57 3.93 -24.57
CA ALA A 140 -12.36 4.74 -24.65
C ALA A 140 -11.80 4.77 -26.07
N THR A 141 -11.35 5.92 -26.54
CA THR A 141 -10.86 6.13 -27.91
C THR A 141 -9.40 6.55 -27.97
N SER A 142 -8.91 7.30 -26.97
CA SER A 142 -7.49 7.64 -26.88
C SER A 142 -6.65 6.51 -26.33
N ALA A 143 -5.42 6.37 -26.79
CA ALA A 143 -4.50 5.35 -26.26
C ALA A 143 -4.36 5.46 -24.72
N LYS A 144 -4.28 6.68 -24.19
CA LYS A 144 -4.22 6.96 -22.74
C LYS A 144 -5.42 6.37 -21.99
N ASP A 145 -6.63 6.64 -22.44
CA ASP A 145 -7.85 6.17 -21.77
C ASP A 145 -8.10 4.68 -21.97
N ILE A 146 -7.77 4.14 -23.15
CA ILE A 146 -7.85 2.70 -23.42
C ILE A 146 -6.96 1.94 -22.43
N ILE A 147 -5.71 2.35 -22.29
CA ILE A 147 -4.76 1.73 -21.39
C ILE A 147 -5.20 1.87 -19.93
N PHE A 148 -5.59 3.08 -19.52
CA PHE A 148 -5.96 3.33 -18.13
C PHE A 148 -7.22 2.57 -17.70
N TYR A 149 -8.32 2.70 -18.43
CA TYR A 149 -9.55 1.98 -18.10
C TYR A 149 -9.45 0.48 -18.32
N GLY A 150 -8.70 0.06 -19.31
CA GLY A 150 -8.37 -1.36 -19.52
C GLY A 150 -7.61 -1.94 -18.34
N TYR A 151 -6.64 -1.20 -17.81
CA TYR A 151 -5.87 -1.61 -16.65
C TYR A 151 -6.74 -1.71 -15.37
N LEU A 152 -7.56 -0.71 -15.08
CA LEU A 152 -8.48 -0.77 -13.94
C LEU A 152 -9.47 -1.94 -14.06
N TYR A 153 -9.97 -2.18 -15.26
CA TYR A 153 -10.85 -3.31 -15.55
C TYR A 153 -10.15 -4.66 -15.30
N GLN A 154 -8.92 -4.84 -15.78
CA GLN A 154 -8.14 -6.06 -15.57
C GLN A 154 -7.80 -6.27 -14.10
N GLU A 155 -7.39 -5.22 -13.38
CA GLU A 155 -7.13 -5.30 -11.94
C GLU A 155 -8.37 -5.79 -11.19
N LYS A 156 -9.53 -5.19 -11.42
CA LYS A 156 -10.77 -5.60 -10.75
C LYS A 156 -11.21 -7.00 -11.14
N LYS A 157 -11.12 -7.35 -12.41
CA LYS A 157 -11.47 -8.68 -12.94
C LYS A 157 -10.64 -9.79 -12.28
N CYS A 158 -9.36 -9.55 -12.05
CA CYS A 158 -8.43 -10.52 -11.48
C CYS A 158 -8.31 -10.43 -9.95
N PHE A 159 -9.03 -9.51 -9.30
CA PHE A 159 -8.83 -9.17 -7.90
C PHE A 159 -7.36 -8.85 -7.60
N ALA A 160 -6.79 -7.99 -8.40
CA ALA A 160 -5.40 -7.59 -8.32
C ALA A 160 -5.27 -6.12 -7.89
N LEU A 161 -4.19 -5.83 -7.17
CA LEU A 161 -3.85 -4.49 -6.69
C LEU A 161 -2.38 -4.20 -6.96
N ASP A 162 -2.07 -3.01 -7.44
CA ASP A 162 -0.70 -2.51 -7.47
C ASP A 162 -0.33 -1.78 -6.16
N TYR A 163 0.90 -1.32 -6.04
CA TYR A 163 1.37 -0.70 -4.81
C TYR A 163 0.59 0.56 -4.43
N ASN A 164 0.16 1.35 -5.41
CA ASN A 164 -0.63 2.55 -5.15
C ASN A 164 -2.02 2.17 -4.59
N ASP A 165 -2.64 1.14 -5.15
CA ASP A 165 -3.94 0.64 -4.72
C ASP A 165 -3.90 0.13 -3.27
N LEU A 166 -2.82 -0.50 -2.84
CA LEU A 166 -2.68 -1.03 -1.48
C LEU A 166 -2.89 0.06 -0.42
N ILE A 167 -2.29 1.22 -0.61
CA ILE A 167 -2.44 2.35 0.32
C ILE A 167 -3.81 3.00 0.19
N GLU A 168 -4.27 3.27 -1.04
CA GLU A 168 -5.55 3.94 -1.27
C GLU A 168 -6.75 3.09 -0.81
N PHE A 169 -6.73 1.79 -1.03
CA PHE A 169 -7.77 0.87 -0.55
C PHE A 169 -7.79 0.79 0.97
N SER A 170 -6.63 0.77 1.61
CA SER A 170 -6.54 0.79 3.08
C SER A 170 -7.09 2.10 3.66
N LEU A 171 -6.75 3.23 3.07
CA LEU A 171 -7.28 4.53 3.47
C LEU A 171 -8.80 4.62 3.24
N TYR A 172 -9.30 4.13 2.12
CA TYR A 172 -10.73 4.09 1.84
C TYR A 172 -11.49 3.29 2.91
N ILE A 173 -10.99 2.12 3.29
CA ILE A 173 -11.59 1.30 4.36
C ILE A 173 -11.65 2.10 5.66
N PHE A 174 -10.56 2.74 6.05
CA PHE A 174 -10.53 3.50 7.30
C PHE A 174 -11.39 4.77 7.27
N ARG A 175 -11.58 5.39 6.12
CA ARG A 175 -12.48 6.55 5.96
C ARG A 175 -13.95 6.16 6.02
N THR A 176 -14.32 4.99 5.52
CA THR A 176 -15.71 4.55 5.30
C THR A 176 -16.23 3.53 6.31
N HIS A 177 -15.34 2.80 7.00
CA HIS A 177 -15.68 1.74 7.96
C HIS A 177 -15.07 2.06 9.33
N GLU A 178 -15.84 2.75 10.17
CA GLU A 178 -15.40 3.18 11.50
C GLU A 178 -15.02 2.00 12.42
N ASP A 179 -15.78 0.90 12.37
CA ASP A 179 -15.54 -0.32 13.14
C ASP A 179 -14.17 -0.94 12.81
N ILE A 180 -13.81 -1.00 11.53
CA ILE A 180 -12.52 -1.53 11.08
C ILE A 180 -11.40 -0.56 11.48
N ARG A 181 -11.60 0.74 11.28
CA ARG A 181 -10.65 1.76 11.71
C ARG A 181 -10.34 1.66 13.20
N LEU A 182 -11.36 1.62 14.03
CA LEU A 182 -11.21 1.51 15.48
C LEU A 182 -10.53 0.21 15.90
N LYS A 183 -10.83 -0.92 15.25
CA LYS A 183 -10.17 -2.19 15.48
C LYS A 183 -8.65 -2.07 15.32
N TRP A 184 -8.18 -1.51 14.21
CA TRP A 184 -6.76 -1.33 13.94
C TRP A 184 -6.12 -0.27 14.83
N GLN A 185 -6.80 0.86 15.08
CA GLN A 185 -6.32 1.91 15.98
C GLN A 185 -6.13 1.40 17.41
N LYS A 186 -7.05 0.59 17.93
CA LYS A 186 -6.94 0.01 19.27
C LYS A 186 -5.89 -1.07 19.36
N ARG A 187 -5.71 -1.87 18.31
CA ARG A 187 -4.69 -2.92 18.23
C ARG A 187 -3.28 -2.34 18.27
N LEU A 188 -3.03 -1.29 17.52
CA LEU A 188 -1.69 -0.70 17.38
C LEU A 188 -1.43 0.30 18.50
N GLU A 189 -0.95 -0.19 19.64
CA GLU A 189 -0.68 0.61 20.83
C GLU A 189 0.51 1.56 20.62
N TYR A 190 1.51 1.14 19.84
CA TYR A 190 2.70 1.93 19.52
C TYR A 190 3.03 1.80 18.03
N ILE A 191 3.32 2.93 17.42
CA ILE A 191 3.71 3.03 16.00
C ILE A 191 5.08 3.69 15.92
N MET A 192 5.98 3.05 15.20
CA MET A 192 7.34 3.54 14.97
C MET A 192 7.62 3.63 13.47
N ILE A 193 8.21 4.74 13.04
CA ILE A 193 8.52 4.99 11.63
C ILE A 193 10.00 5.34 11.51
N ASP A 194 10.70 4.58 10.66
CA ASP A 194 12.07 4.87 10.24
C ASP A 194 12.07 5.71 8.95
N GLU A 195 13.13 6.48 8.73
CA GLU A 195 13.32 7.31 7.53
C GLU A 195 12.10 8.24 7.25
N PHE A 196 11.60 8.90 8.29
CA PHE A 196 10.39 9.71 8.23
C PHE A 196 10.44 10.82 7.16
N GLN A 197 11.64 11.32 6.81
CA GLN A 197 11.85 12.30 5.76
C GLN A 197 11.39 11.84 4.37
N ASP A 198 11.30 10.53 4.14
CA ASP A 198 10.93 9.94 2.84
C ASP A 198 9.43 9.61 2.71
N ILE A 199 8.63 9.93 3.72
CA ILE A 199 7.19 9.65 3.76
C ILE A 199 6.43 10.54 2.75
N ASP A 200 5.52 9.95 2.00
CA ASP A 200 4.63 10.67 1.08
C ASP A 200 3.28 11.03 1.74
N PRO A 201 2.44 11.90 1.13
CA PRO A 201 1.18 12.31 1.72
C PRO A 201 0.20 11.16 2.05
N PRO A 202 -0.05 10.16 1.20
CA PRO A 202 -0.92 9.03 1.56
C PRO A 202 -0.37 8.19 2.71
N GLN A 203 0.94 7.97 2.75
CA GLN A 203 1.61 7.27 3.86
C GLN A 203 1.47 8.06 5.17
N TYR A 204 1.63 9.37 5.11
CA TYR A 204 1.44 10.25 6.26
C TYR A 204 -0.01 10.19 6.77
N GLU A 205 -1.00 10.27 5.88
CA GLU A 205 -2.41 10.14 6.25
C GLU A 205 -2.69 8.78 6.91
N LEU A 206 -2.15 7.69 6.36
CA LEU A 206 -2.30 6.36 6.96
C LEU A 206 -1.76 6.32 8.40
N MET A 207 -0.60 6.91 8.65
CA MET A 207 -0.03 6.97 9.99
C MET A 207 -0.85 7.86 10.93
N GLN A 208 -1.35 8.99 10.47
CA GLN A 208 -2.24 9.84 11.26
C GLN A 208 -3.51 9.10 11.70
N VAL A 209 -4.13 8.36 10.77
CA VAL A 209 -5.33 7.57 11.08
C VAL A 209 -5.00 6.51 12.11
N LEU A 210 -3.96 5.72 11.89
CA LEU A 210 -3.62 4.58 12.76
C LEU A 210 -3.23 5.00 14.17
N CYS A 211 -2.56 6.15 14.36
CA CYS A 211 -2.21 6.62 15.69
C CYS A 211 -3.31 7.45 16.39
N GLY A 212 -4.49 7.54 15.79
CA GLY A 212 -5.60 8.39 16.29
C GLY A 212 -6.19 7.99 17.62
N TYR A 213 -6.05 6.74 18.05
CA TYR A 213 -6.58 6.26 19.34
C TYR A 213 -5.55 6.36 20.48
N HIS A 214 -4.43 5.65 20.39
CA HIS A 214 -3.40 5.62 21.44
C HIS A 214 -2.46 6.82 21.42
N LYS A 215 -2.26 7.43 20.25
CA LYS A 215 -1.38 8.60 20.04
C LYS A 215 0.10 8.37 20.43
N ASN A 216 0.53 7.12 20.39
CA ASN A 216 1.91 6.73 20.70
C ASN A 216 2.69 6.58 19.38
N LEU A 217 3.27 7.66 18.90
CA LEU A 217 4.05 7.71 17.68
C LEU A 217 5.51 8.04 17.99
N PHE A 218 6.42 7.23 17.46
CA PHE A 218 7.86 7.45 17.52
C PHE A 218 8.44 7.46 16.12
N ILE A 219 9.01 8.58 15.74
CA ILE A 219 9.58 8.76 14.41
C ILE A 219 11.08 8.98 14.49
N VAL A 220 11.79 8.42 13.51
CA VAL A 220 13.22 8.65 13.30
C VAL A 220 13.42 9.08 11.86
N GLY A 221 14.17 10.13 11.65
CA GLY A 221 14.46 10.64 10.32
C GLY A 221 15.55 11.71 10.38
N ASP A 222 16.14 11.96 9.23
CA ASP A 222 17.13 13.00 9.04
C ASP A 222 16.70 13.85 7.83
N PRO A 223 16.26 15.11 8.06
CA PRO A 223 15.80 15.95 6.96
C PRO A 223 16.89 16.27 5.94
N ASP A 224 18.16 16.20 6.35
CA ASP A 224 19.30 16.45 5.46
C ASP A 224 19.57 15.28 4.49
N GLN A 225 18.97 14.10 4.73
CA GLN A 225 19.08 12.91 3.88
C GLN A 225 17.89 12.72 2.93
N THR A 226 17.05 13.73 2.74
CA THR A 226 15.92 13.65 1.82
C THR A 226 16.40 13.52 0.38
N ILE A 227 16.24 12.32 -0.21
CA ILE A 227 16.62 12.03 -1.60
C ILE A 227 15.43 11.95 -2.55
N TYR A 228 14.20 11.83 -2.02
CA TYR A 228 12.97 11.70 -2.78
C TYR A 228 12.15 13.00 -2.81
N THR A 229 12.80 14.12 -3.10
CA THR A 229 12.15 15.46 -3.17
C THR A 229 11.05 15.55 -4.23
N TRP A 230 11.04 14.60 -5.18
CA TRP A 230 10.06 14.52 -6.27
C TRP A 230 8.74 13.80 -5.88
N ARG A 231 8.70 13.18 -4.73
CA ARG A 231 7.50 12.54 -4.15
C ARG A 231 6.72 13.54 -3.30
#